data_6f893bcb477ee197eff5975d2b88bb14
#
_entry.id   6f893bcb477ee197eff5975d2b88bb14
#
_cell.length_a   1.000
_cell.length_b   1.000
_cell.length_c   1.000
_cell.angle_alpha   90.00
_cell.angle_beta   90.00
_cell.angle_gamma   90.00
#
_symmetry.space_group_name_H-M   'P 1'
#
loop_
_entity.id
_entity.type
_entity.pdbx_description
1 polymer ?
#
loop_
_entity_poly.entity_id
_entity_poly.type
_entity_poly.pdbx_seq_one_letter_code
_entity_poly.pdbx_strand_id
1 'polypeptide(L)'
;MKANKIIAGTIVALVLLASSPFMLRLVWPRINDVKTGATREYPDIQPQRFNQPFDKVFDAALAGAQAMGWEIRETNREQGIIEAIATTWLFRFKDDVTLTVSREGGATVINVRSKSRLGKGDLGTNARRIRAFQAELAKRL
;
A
#
# COMPACT_ATOMS: atom_id res chain seq x y z
N MET A 1 28.86 15.41 34.76
CA MET A 1 27.54 14.83 35.16
C MET A 1 26.33 15.67 34.76
N LYS A 2 26.37 17.01 34.88
CA LYS A 2 25.21 17.87 34.46
C LYS A 2 25.00 17.90 32.93
N ALA A 3 26.07 17.93 32.12
CA ALA A 3 25.97 17.97 30.66
C ALA A 3 25.27 16.73 30.07
N ASN A 4 25.58 15.53 30.58
CA ASN A 4 24.96 14.28 30.08
C ASN A 4 23.45 14.20 30.40
N LYS A 5 23.00 14.79 31.50
CA LYS A 5 21.57 14.85 31.85
C LYS A 5 20.82 15.83 30.97
N ILE A 6 21.45 16.94 30.56
CA ILE A 6 20.83 17.91 29.61
C ILE A 6 20.72 17.29 28.25
N ILE A 7 21.75 16.62 27.72
CA ILE A 7 21.73 15.93 26.42
C ILE A 7 20.66 14.83 26.41
N ALA A 8 20.61 14.01 27.47
CA ALA A 8 19.60 12.97 27.58
C ALA A 8 18.17 13.55 27.62
N GLY A 9 17.93 14.61 28.37
CA GLY A 9 16.66 15.30 28.44
C GLY A 9 16.23 15.91 27.08
N THR A 10 17.19 16.48 26.36
CA THR A 10 16.94 17.05 25.01
C THR A 10 16.59 15.95 24.00
N ILE A 11 17.28 14.82 24.02
CA ILE A 11 16.98 13.68 23.13
C ILE A 11 15.59 13.12 23.42
N VAL A 12 15.23 12.93 24.68
CA VAL A 12 13.89 12.45 25.08
C VAL A 12 12.81 13.43 24.63
N ALA A 13 13.01 14.74 24.80
CA ALA A 13 12.06 15.76 24.36
C ALA A 13 11.89 15.77 22.83
N LEU A 14 12.97 15.62 22.07
CA LEU A 14 12.94 15.52 20.61
C LEU A 14 12.22 14.26 20.14
N VAL A 15 12.44 13.12 20.79
CA VAL A 15 11.72 11.86 20.48
C VAL A 15 10.23 11.99 20.79
N LEU A 16 9.86 12.59 21.91
CA LEU A 16 8.46 12.83 22.29
C LEU A 16 7.77 13.82 21.33
N LEU A 17 8.47 14.87 20.89
CA LEU A 17 7.97 15.80 19.87
C LEU A 17 7.80 15.11 18.52
N ALA A 18 8.77 14.31 18.08
CA ALA A 18 8.72 13.58 16.81
C ALA A 18 7.64 12.51 16.78
N SER A 19 7.28 11.92 17.94
CA SER A 19 6.20 10.93 18.08
C SER A 19 4.85 11.55 18.43
N SER A 20 4.74 12.88 18.51
CA SER A 20 3.46 13.54 18.80
C SER A 20 2.47 13.31 17.65
N PRO A 21 1.15 13.15 17.94
CA PRO A 21 0.12 13.00 16.90
C PRO A 21 0.09 14.18 15.91
N PHE A 22 0.58 15.33 16.31
CA PHE A 22 0.69 16.52 15.47
C PHE A 22 1.82 16.38 14.43
N MET A 23 3.00 15.90 14.82
CA MET A 23 4.12 15.66 13.92
C MET A 23 3.85 14.49 12.97
N LEU A 24 3.18 13.44 13.43
CA LEU A 24 2.74 12.34 12.57
C LEU A 24 1.79 12.80 11.47
N ARG A 25 0.95 13.82 11.74
CA ARG A 25 0.05 14.43 10.75
C ARG A 25 0.77 15.22 9.65
N LEU A 26 1.96 15.75 9.94
CA LEU A 26 2.81 16.45 8.96
C LEU A 26 3.47 15.49 7.98
N VAL A 27 3.71 14.24 8.40
CA VAL A 27 4.41 13.23 7.60
C VAL A 27 3.46 12.31 6.87
N TRP A 28 2.29 11.99 7.47
CA TRP A 28 1.30 11.08 6.86
C TRP A 28 -0.09 11.73 6.82
N PRO A 29 -0.72 11.74 5.65
CA PRO A 29 -2.11 12.20 5.52
C PRO A 29 -3.05 11.28 6.33
N ARG A 30 -4.15 11.88 6.81
CA ARG A 30 -5.20 11.13 7.54
C ARG A 30 -6.15 10.43 6.57
N ILE A 31 -5.61 9.50 5.82
CA ILE A 31 -6.37 8.66 4.91
C ILE A 31 -6.11 7.19 5.24
N ASN A 32 -7.06 6.35 4.94
CA ASN A 32 -7.01 4.91 5.13
C ASN A 32 -7.46 4.13 3.89
N ASP A 33 -7.59 4.82 2.76
CA ASP A 33 -8.00 4.29 1.47
C ASP A 33 -7.13 4.91 0.38
N VAL A 34 -6.30 4.10 -0.25
CA VAL A 34 -5.37 4.52 -1.30
C VAL A 34 -5.66 3.74 -2.57
N LYS A 35 -5.80 4.45 -3.69
CA LYS A 35 -6.04 3.89 -5.01
C LYS A 35 -5.08 4.51 -6.02
N THR A 36 -4.51 3.67 -6.88
CA THR A 36 -3.66 4.10 -8.00
C THR A 36 -4.38 5.12 -8.87
N GLY A 37 -3.69 6.21 -9.22
CA GLY A 37 -4.18 7.28 -10.09
C GLY A 37 -5.32 8.14 -9.53
N ALA A 38 -5.79 7.90 -8.28
CA ALA A 38 -6.95 8.58 -7.72
C ALA A 38 -6.70 9.24 -6.36
N THR A 39 -5.66 8.85 -5.63
CA THR A 39 -5.36 9.41 -4.30
C THR A 39 -4.42 10.60 -4.43
N ARG A 40 -4.94 11.80 -4.21
CA ARG A 40 -4.21 13.08 -4.38
C ARG A 40 -2.96 13.18 -3.50
N GLU A 41 -3.00 12.62 -2.31
CA GLU A 41 -1.92 12.63 -1.33
C GLU A 41 -0.72 11.78 -1.75
N TYR A 42 -0.91 10.89 -2.73
CA TYR A 42 0.11 10.00 -3.28
C TYR A 42 0.13 10.05 -4.81
N PRO A 43 0.52 11.17 -5.42
CA PRO A 43 0.50 11.36 -6.88
C PRO A 43 1.49 10.45 -7.63
N ASP A 44 2.45 9.88 -6.94
CA ASP A 44 3.40 8.90 -7.48
C ASP A 44 2.80 7.50 -7.66
N ILE A 45 1.70 7.19 -6.97
CA ILE A 45 1.04 5.88 -7.03
C ILE A 45 0.08 5.85 -8.23
N GLN A 46 0.62 5.45 -9.40
CA GLN A 46 -0.11 5.39 -10.66
C GLN A 46 -0.42 3.93 -11.06
N PRO A 47 -1.44 3.67 -11.90
CA PRO A 47 -1.65 2.37 -12.51
C PRO A 47 -0.41 1.91 -13.30
N GLN A 48 -0.10 0.62 -13.27
CA GLN A 48 0.97 0.07 -14.09
C GLN A 48 0.42 -0.44 -15.42
N ARG A 49 1.19 -0.21 -16.48
CA ARG A 49 0.85 -0.62 -17.86
C ARG A 49 1.89 -1.61 -18.36
N PHE A 50 1.43 -2.69 -18.96
CA PHE A 50 2.26 -3.77 -19.49
C PHE A 50 1.88 -4.10 -20.93
N ASN A 51 2.85 -4.37 -21.79
CA ASN A 51 2.64 -4.86 -23.16
C ASN A 51 2.44 -6.39 -23.20
N GLN A 52 2.11 -6.98 -22.06
CA GLN A 52 1.86 -8.40 -21.90
C GLN A 52 0.35 -8.69 -22.04
N PRO A 53 -0.02 -9.89 -22.52
CA PRO A 53 -1.42 -10.30 -22.58
C PRO A 53 -2.11 -10.26 -21.21
N PHE A 54 -3.41 -9.97 -21.22
CA PHE A 54 -4.25 -9.88 -20.02
C PHE A 54 -4.06 -11.08 -19.07
N ASP A 55 -4.14 -12.31 -19.60
CA ASP A 55 -4.05 -13.53 -18.77
C ASP A 55 -2.68 -13.62 -18.07
N LYS A 56 -1.61 -13.26 -18.76
CA LYS A 56 -0.26 -13.24 -18.17
C LYS A 56 -0.16 -12.22 -17.05
N VAL A 57 -0.70 -11.02 -17.23
CA VAL A 57 -0.68 -9.97 -16.19
C VAL A 57 -1.58 -10.36 -15.02
N PHE A 58 -2.75 -10.95 -15.29
CA PHE A 58 -3.66 -11.43 -14.24
C PHE A 58 -3.00 -12.51 -13.38
N ASP A 59 -2.37 -13.51 -14.02
CA ASP A 59 -1.67 -14.58 -13.30
C ASP A 59 -0.47 -14.05 -12.50
N ALA A 60 0.28 -13.11 -13.07
CA ALA A 60 1.38 -12.45 -12.37
C ALA A 60 0.89 -11.62 -11.17
N ALA A 61 -0.25 -10.93 -11.31
CA ALA A 61 -0.86 -10.17 -10.22
C ALA A 61 -1.33 -11.07 -9.08
N LEU A 62 -1.97 -12.21 -9.41
CA LEU A 62 -2.39 -13.20 -8.43
C LEU A 62 -1.19 -13.81 -7.69
N ALA A 63 -0.16 -14.22 -8.44
CA ALA A 63 1.07 -14.74 -7.85
C ALA A 63 1.82 -13.69 -7.01
N GLY A 64 1.81 -12.43 -7.44
CA GLY A 64 2.37 -11.31 -6.67
C GLY A 64 1.64 -11.09 -5.34
N ALA A 65 0.30 -11.10 -5.35
CA ALA A 65 -0.51 -10.98 -4.14
C ALA A 65 -0.23 -12.13 -3.14
N GLN A 66 -0.10 -13.35 -3.65
CA GLN A 66 0.26 -14.52 -2.83
C GLN A 66 1.67 -14.39 -2.26
N ALA A 67 2.64 -13.93 -3.04
CA ALA A 67 4.02 -13.69 -2.59
C ALA A 67 4.11 -12.59 -1.53
N MET A 68 3.20 -11.60 -1.56
CA MET A 68 3.05 -10.60 -0.51
C MET A 68 2.43 -11.15 0.78
N GLY A 69 2.05 -12.43 0.81
CA GLY A 69 1.39 -13.06 1.95
C GLY A 69 -0.07 -12.64 2.13
N TRP A 70 -0.73 -12.16 1.08
CA TRP A 70 -2.13 -11.77 1.15
C TRP A 70 -3.05 -12.99 1.05
N GLU A 71 -4.11 -12.99 1.85
CA GLU A 71 -5.18 -13.98 1.78
C GLU A 71 -6.09 -13.67 0.59
N ILE A 72 -6.07 -14.49 -0.47
CA ILE A 72 -6.95 -14.33 -1.61
C ILE A 72 -8.38 -14.70 -1.20
N ARG A 73 -9.31 -13.78 -1.39
CA ARG A 73 -10.74 -13.95 -1.06
C ARG A 73 -11.56 -14.34 -2.26
N GLU A 74 -11.31 -13.69 -3.37
CA GLU A 74 -12.05 -13.90 -4.61
C GLU A 74 -11.17 -13.60 -5.82
N THR A 75 -11.39 -14.35 -6.89
CA THR A 75 -10.82 -14.06 -8.20
C THR A 75 -11.91 -14.15 -9.25
N ASN A 76 -12.07 -13.09 -10.04
CA ASN A 76 -12.96 -13.05 -11.17
C ASN A 76 -12.16 -12.64 -12.42
N ARG A 77 -11.74 -13.63 -13.20
CA ARG A 77 -10.90 -13.40 -14.38
C ARG A 77 -11.65 -12.66 -15.50
N GLU A 78 -12.93 -12.94 -15.67
CA GLU A 78 -13.74 -12.28 -16.70
C GLU A 78 -13.84 -10.77 -16.46
N GLN A 79 -14.00 -10.38 -15.22
CA GLN A 79 -14.02 -8.98 -14.78
C GLN A 79 -12.63 -8.40 -14.51
N GLY A 80 -11.60 -9.23 -14.47
CA GLY A 80 -10.23 -8.83 -14.14
C GLY A 80 -10.03 -8.46 -12.67
N ILE A 81 -10.82 -9.01 -11.76
CA ILE A 81 -10.81 -8.64 -10.33
C ILE A 81 -10.13 -9.72 -9.49
N ILE A 82 -9.25 -9.30 -8.61
CA ILE A 82 -8.68 -10.12 -7.53
C ILE A 82 -8.93 -9.37 -6.22
N GLU A 83 -9.64 -9.99 -5.29
CA GLU A 83 -9.85 -9.46 -3.95
C GLU A 83 -9.02 -10.23 -2.93
N ALA A 84 -8.32 -9.50 -2.08
CA ALA A 84 -7.42 -10.07 -1.08
C ALA A 84 -7.50 -9.30 0.24
N ILE A 85 -7.03 -9.95 1.31
CA ILE A 85 -6.84 -9.34 2.62
C ILE A 85 -5.35 -9.32 2.93
N ALA A 86 -4.83 -8.13 3.22
CA ALA A 86 -3.52 -7.93 3.78
C ALA A 86 -3.63 -7.77 5.29
N THR A 87 -2.79 -8.48 6.05
CA THR A 87 -2.75 -8.36 7.51
C THR A 87 -1.50 -7.59 7.92
N THR A 88 -1.67 -6.52 8.72
CA THR A 88 -0.54 -5.73 9.21
C THR A 88 0.31 -6.54 10.19
N TRP A 89 1.62 -6.37 10.12
CA TRP A 89 2.55 -7.18 10.90
C TRP A 89 2.39 -6.99 12.42
N LEU A 90 2.33 -5.74 12.88
CA LEU A 90 2.40 -5.45 14.32
C LEU A 90 1.06 -5.64 15.03
N PHE A 91 0.00 -5.00 14.53
CA PHE A 91 -1.31 -4.99 15.19
C PHE A 91 -2.30 -6.00 14.61
N ARG A 92 -1.88 -6.75 13.60
CA ARG A 92 -2.71 -7.76 12.92
C ARG A 92 -4.02 -7.21 12.35
N PHE A 93 -4.05 -5.91 12.04
CA PHE A 93 -5.20 -5.30 11.38
C PHE A 93 -5.36 -5.85 9.97
N LYS A 94 -6.60 -6.03 9.57
CA LYS A 94 -6.96 -6.51 8.24
C LYS A 94 -7.33 -5.33 7.36
N ASP A 95 -6.70 -5.29 6.18
CA ASP A 95 -6.95 -4.28 5.17
C ASP A 95 -7.41 -4.97 3.88
N ASP A 96 -8.43 -4.41 3.23
CA ASP A 96 -8.91 -4.93 1.96
C ASP A 96 -8.04 -4.43 0.82
N VAL A 97 -7.65 -5.34 -0.05
CA VAL A 97 -6.90 -5.04 -1.27
C VAL A 97 -7.68 -5.53 -2.48
N THR A 98 -7.90 -4.64 -3.44
CA THR A 98 -8.53 -4.97 -4.72
C THR A 98 -7.54 -4.69 -5.84
N LEU A 99 -7.27 -5.69 -6.67
CA LEU A 99 -6.52 -5.55 -7.91
C LEU A 99 -7.52 -5.60 -9.06
N THR A 100 -7.41 -4.66 -9.99
CA THR A 100 -8.26 -4.63 -11.20
C THR A 100 -7.35 -4.64 -12.41
N VAL A 101 -7.44 -5.69 -13.22
CA VAL A 101 -6.70 -5.86 -14.46
C VAL A 101 -7.64 -5.56 -15.62
N SER A 102 -7.26 -4.69 -16.53
CA SER A 102 -8.05 -4.29 -17.69
C SER A 102 -7.22 -4.21 -18.96
N ARG A 103 -7.88 -4.27 -20.13
CA ARG A 103 -7.24 -4.00 -21.43
C ARG A 103 -7.52 -2.57 -21.84
N GLU A 104 -6.47 -1.81 -22.13
CA GLU A 104 -6.58 -0.41 -22.52
C GLU A 104 -5.61 -0.10 -23.67
N GLY A 105 -6.16 0.18 -24.87
CA GLY A 105 -5.35 0.66 -26.00
C GLY A 105 -4.21 -0.28 -26.40
N GLY A 106 -4.42 -1.60 -26.39
CA GLY A 106 -3.41 -2.60 -26.73
C GLY A 106 -2.46 -2.97 -25.58
N ALA A 107 -2.55 -2.30 -24.45
CA ALA A 107 -1.82 -2.65 -23.23
C ALA A 107 -2.76 -3.29 -22.19
N THR A 108 -2.19 -4.00 -21.25
CA THR A 108 -2.87 -4.46 -20.04
C THR A 108 -2.51 -3.52 -18.89
N VAL A 109 -3.52 -3.01 -18.20
CA VAL A 109 -3.38 -2.05 -17.10
C VAL A 109 -3.81 -2.71 -15.80
N ILE A 110 -3.04 -2.50 -14.75
CA ILE A 110 -3.42 -2.92 -13.41
C ILE A 110 -3.59 -1.73 -12.49
N ASN A 111 -4.74 -1.68 -11.85
CA ASN A 111 -5.07 -0.77 -10.77
C ASN A 111 -5.04 -1.50 -9.44
N VAL A 112 -4.63 -0.80 -8.40
CA VAL A 112 -4.58 -1.32 -7.03
C VAL A 112 -5.30 -0.36 -6.09
N ARG A 113 -6.17 -0.90 -5.25
CA ARG A 113 -6.75 -0.19 -4.12
C ARG A 113 -6.41 -0.95 -2.84
N SER A 114 -6.01 -0.24 -1.81
CA SER A 114 -5.77 -0.79 -0.49
C SER A 114 -6.46 0.08 0.55
N LYS A 115 -7.35 -0.53 1.35
CA LYS A 115 -8.21 0.17 2.30
C LYS A 115 -8.18 -0.50 3.66
N SER A 116 -7.89 0.29 4.69
CA SER A 116 -7.96 -0.19 6.07
C SER A 116 -9.40 -0.30 6.54
N ARG A 117 -9.71 -1.41 7.21
CA ARG A 117 -11.03 -1.63 7.83
C ARG A 117 -11.23 -0.80 9.09
N LEU A 118 -10.16 -0.45 9.77
CA LEU A 118 -10.17 0.26 11.04
C LEU A 118 -9.42 1.59 10.94
N GLY A 119 -9.91 2.59 11.68
CA GLY A 119 -9.27 3.89 11.84
C GLY A 119 -9.54 4.86 10.68
N LYS A 120 -9.17 6.12 10.91
CA LYS A 120 -9.28 7.22 9.94
C LYS A 120 -7.97 7.55 9.23
N GLY A 121 -6.86 6.91 9.64
CA GLY A 121 -5.53 7.07 9.06
C GLY A 121 -4.73 5.79 9.26
N ASP A 122 -3.87 5.48 8.31
CA ASP A 122 -3.10 4.23 8.25
C ASP A 122 -1.58 4.42 8.38
N LEU A 123 -1.15 5.66 8.68
CA LEU A 123 0.27 6.05 8.74
C LEU A 123 1.04 5.68 7.45
N GLY A 124 0.40 5.77 6.30
CA GLY A 124 0.97 5.46 5.00
C GLY A 124 1.13 3.95 4.71
N THR A 125 0.52 3.08 5.51
CA THR A 125 0.61 1.62 5.33
C THR A 125 0.05 1.16 4.01
N ASN A 126 -1.13 1.66 3.60
CA ASN A 126 -1.74 1.32 2.32
C ASN A 126 -0.89 1.78 1.13
N ALA A 127 -0.33 3.00 1.19
CA ALA A 127 0.55 3.52 0.14
C ALA A 127 1.83 2.67 0.00
N ARG A 128 2.49 2.34 1.10
CA ARG A 128 3.68 1.46 1.09
C ARG A 128 3.35 0.07 0.55
N ARG A 129 2.20 -0.48 0.89
CA ARG A 129 1.72 -1.78 0.40
C ARG A 129 1.56 -1.77 -1.12
N ILE A 130 0.91 -0.75 -1.67
CA ILE A 130 0.73 -0.63 -3.13
C ILE A 130 2.09 -0.54 -3.82
N ARG A 131 3.01 0.32 -3.36
CA ARG A 131 4.35 0.43 -3.94
C ARG A 131 5.11 -0.89 -3.90
N ALA A 132 5.05 -1.60 -2.77
CA ALA A 132 5.72 -2.90 -2.63
C ALA A 132 5.12 -3.94 -3.59
N PHE A 133 3.81 -3.99 -3.74
CA PHE A 133 3.14 -4.86 -4.70
C PHE A 133 3.52 -4.51 -6.15
N GLN A 134 3.53 -3.22 -6.50
CA GLN A 134 3.93 -2.77 -7.83
C GLN A 134 5.37 -3.16 -8.17
N ALA A 135 6.27 -3.07 -7.20
CA ALA A 135 7.65 -3.52 -7.36
C ALA A 135 7.74 -5.05 -7.51
N GLU A 136 6.94 -5.80 -6.78
CA GLU A 136 6.88 -7.27 -6.88
C GLU A 136 6.30 -7.71 -8.23
N LEU A 137 5.24 -7.05 -8.71
CA LEU A 137 4.65 -7.34 -10.00
C LEU A 137 5.61 -7.07 -11.15
N ALA A 138 6.37 -5.97 -11.09
CA ALA A 138 7.34 -5.60 -12.11
C ALA A 138 8.50 -6.62 -12.27
N LYS A 139 8.78 -7.41 -11.24
CA LYS A 139 9.77 -8.49 -11.32
C LYS A 139 9.27 -9.74 -12.07
N ARG A 140 7.94 -9.85 -12.23
CA ARG A 140 7.27 -11.03 -12.80
C ARG A 140 6.89 -10.87 -14.26
N LEU A 141 6.95 -9.65 -14.76
CA LEU A 141 6.55 -9.26 -16.12
C LEU A 141 7.68 -8.58 -16.91
#